data_67439d176182b8a1c61274f987bc489d
#
_entry.id   67439d176182b8a1c61274f987bc489d
#
_cell.length_a   1.000
_cell.length_b   1.000
_cell.length_c   1.000
_cell.angle_alpha   90.00
_cell.angle_beta   90.00
_cell.angle_gamma   90.00
#
_symmetry.space_group_name_H-M   'P 1'
#
loop_
_entity.id
_entity.type
_entity.pdbx_description
1 polymer ?
#
loop_
_entity_poly.entity_id
_entity_poly.type
_entity_poly.pdbx_seq_one_letter_code
_entity_poly.pdbx_strand_id
1 'polypeptide(L)'
;HKEYRRQRQMCIRDRFDGSLIESVLMRYPTRTTLCISSQVGCGMGCPFCATGQLGLTRNMSAGEIVEQVRVAAKAMRDGEVAGGSGRLSNIVFMGMGEPMGNYKSVLSAVRQISSMPPEGFGISARNITVSTVGVVPGIRKLAEEGIPVRLAVSLHAPSDELRDELVPMNKRFNTKQVLDAAHDYYLASKRRVSIEYALMRGINDQAEHAKLLAKRLNHYGDDWAHVNPIPLNPIEGSKWTASKPEDERRFLEILHNAGITATLRDTRGQDIDGACGQLAAKERD
;
A
#
# COMPACT_ATOMS: atom_id res chain seq x y z
N HIS A 1 0.58 -9.05 -25.10
CA HIS A 1 -0.26 -9.05 -23.89
C HIS A 1 -0.15 -10.32 -23.03
N LYS A 2 0.19 -11.49 -23.61
CA LYS A 2 0.35 -12.76 -22.84
C LYS A 2 1.66 -12.81 -22.02
N GLU A 3 2.70 -12.12 -22.43
CA GLU A 3 4.01 -12.09 -21.75
C GLU A 3 3.96 -11.31 -20.43
N TYR A 4 3.12 -10.28 -20.33
CA TYR A 4 2.96 -9.48 -19.10
C TYR A 4 2.19 -10.19 -17.97
N ARG A 5 1.38 -11.20 -18.26
CA ARG A 5 0.60 -11.97 -17.25
C ARG A 5 1.50 -12.83 -16.34
N ARG A 6 2.67 -13.25 -16.80
CA ARG A 6 3.62 -14.11 -16.04
C ARG A 6 4.52 -13.35 -15.06
N GLN A 7 4.34 -12.03 -14.90
CA GLN A 7 5.24 -11.19 -14.11
C GLN A 7 4.80 -10.97 -12.66
N ARG A 8 3.73 -11.62 -12.22
CA ARG A 8 3.30 -11.62 -10.82
C ARG A 8 3.23 -13.04 -10.30
N GLN A 9 3.80 -13.23 -9.13
CA GLN A 9 3.73 -14.47 -8.39
C GLN A 9 3.24 -14.18 -6.99
N MET A 10 2.16 -14.84 -6.59
CA MET A 10 1.62 -14.78 -5.25
C MET A 10 2.21 -15.93 -4.44
N CYS A 11 2.66 -15.65 -3.23
CA CYS A 11 3.10 -16.64 -2.27
C CYS A 11 2.13 -16.67 -1.10
N ILE A 12 1.39 -17.76 -0.97
CA ILE A 12 0.64 -18.11 0.23
C ILE A 12 1.58 -18.92 1.11
N ARG A 13 1.66 -18.61 2.40
CA ARG A 13 2.54 -19.33 3.32
C ARG A 13 1.88 -19.61 4.65
N ASP A 14 2.01 -20.86 5.05
CA ASP A 14 1.70 -21.30 6.40
C ASP A 14 2.68 -20.69 7.38
N ARG A 15 2.17 -20.21 8.49
CA ARG A 15 2.92 -19.82 9.66
C ARG A 15 2.98 -20.99 10.65
N PHE A 16 3.83 -20.85 11.67
CA PHE A 16 4.00 -21.87 12.71
C PHE A 16 2.68 -22.27 13.42
N ASP A 17 1.68 -21.40 13.36
CA ASP A 17 0.34 -21.58 13.93
C ASP A 17 -0.72 -21.97 12.89
N GLY A 18 -0.31 -22.31 11.67
CA GLY A 18 -1.22 -22.61 10.54
C GLY A 18 -1.88 -21.38 9.91
N SER A 19 -1.55 -20.17 10.37
CA SER A 19 -2.09 -18.96 9.75
C SER A 19 -1.51 -18.72 8.37
N LEU A 20 -2.37 -18.32 7.43
CA LEU A 20 -1.96 -17.99 6.07
C LEU A 20 -1.71 -16.50 5.92
N ILE A 21 -0.67 -16.14 5.19
CA ILE A 21 -0.41 -14.80 4.72
C ILE A 21 -0.07 -14.81 3.24
N GLU A 22 -0.34 -13.70 2.59
CA GLU A 22 -0.04 -13.52 1.16
C GLU A 22 1.00 -12.43 0.96
N SER A 23 1.90 -12.66 0.03
CA SER A 23 2.81 -11.66 -0.51
C SER A 23 2.86 -11.74 -2.03
N VAL A 24 3.06 -10.58 -2.69
CA VAL A 24 2.99 -10.50 -4.16
C VAL A 24 4.30 -9.96 -4.72
N LEU A 25 4.99 -10.78 -5.51
CA LEU A 25 6.19 -10.39 -6.23
C LEU A 25 5.79 -9.84 -7.61
N MET A 26 6.22 -8.62 -7.90
CA MET A 26 5.91 -7.91 -9.13
C MET A 26 7.21 -7.56 -9.87
N ARG A 27 7.36 -8.06 -11.07
CA ARG A 27 8.51 -7.74 -11.93
C ARG A 27 8.12 -6.69 -12.97
N TYR A 28 8.92 -5.64 -13.04
CA TYR A 28 8.82 -4.56 -14.03
C TYR A 28 10.11 -4.52 -14.85
N PRO A 29 10.14 -3.86 -16.01
CA PRO A 29 11.35 -3.79 -16.83
C PRO A 29 12.59 -3.26 -16.09
N THR A 30 12.40 -2.30 -15.18
CA THR A 30 13.52 -1.63 -14.48
C THR A 30 13.61 -1.92 -12.99
N ARG A 31 12.62 -2.64 -12.41
CA ARG A 31 12.56 -2.91 -10.96
C ARG A 31 11.78 -4.17 -10.65
N THR A 32 12.09 -4.77 -9.50
CA THR A 32 11.27 -5.84 -8.92
C THR A 32 10.80 -5.41 -7.55
N THR A 33 9.49 -5.45 -7.34
CA THR A 33 8.83 -5.00 -6.12
C THR A 33 8.16 -6.17 -5.43
N LEU A 34 8.38 -6.33 -4.13
CA LEU A 34 7.64 -7.26 -3.30
C LEU A 34 6.65 -6.50 -2.42
N CYS A 35 5.38 -6.86 -2.55
CA CYS A 35 4.32 -6.44 -1.63
C CYS A 35 4.26 -7.45 -0.49
N ILE A 36 4.44 -6.99 0.76
CA ILE A 36 4.51 -7.83 1.95
C ILE A 36 3.42 -7.49 2.95
N SER A 37 3.07 -8.50 3.75
CA SER A 37 2.10 -8.43 4.83
C SER A 37 2.78 -8.11 6.16
N SER A 38 2.07 -7.41 7.05
CA SER A 38 2.53 -7.02 8.38
C SER A 38 1.72 -7.63 9.52
N GLN A 39 0.54 -8.15 9.22
CA GLN A 39 -0.36 -8.80 10.17
C GLN A 39 -1.02 -10.02 9.52
N VAL A 40 -1.50 -10.94 10.32
CA VAL A 40 -2.44 -11.97 9.90
C VAL A 40 -3.84 -11.37 10.03
N GLY A 41 -4.49 -11.12 8.90
CA GLY A 41 -5.72 -10.32 8.82
C GLY A 41 -5.46 -8.82 8.98
N CYS A 42 -6.49 -8.03 9.24
CA CYS A 42 -6.41 -6.57 9.45
C CYS A 42 -7.58 -6.07 10.30
N GLY A 43 -7.26 -5.33 11.36
CA GLY A 43 -8.26 -4.76 12.27
C GLY A 43 -8.88 -3.43 11.82
N MET A 44 -8.57 -2.94 10.62
CA MET A 44 -9.05 -1.62 10.18
C MET A 44 -10.49 -1.64 9.65
N GLY A 45 -11.01 -2.79 9.23
CA GLY A 45 -12.40 -2.99 8.86
C GLY A 45 -12.85 -2.22 7.62
N CYS A 46 -11.94 -1.86 6.71
CA CYS A 46 -12.28 -1.19 5.45
C CYS A 46 -13.19 -2.11 4.61
N PRO A 47 -14.44 -1.71 4.29
CA PRO A 47 -15.41 -2.61 3.71
C PRO A 47 -15.12 -3.02 2.26
N PHE A 48 -14.26 -2.26 1.56
CA PHE A 48 -13.83 -2.56 0.19
C PHE A 48 -12.56 -3.43 0.12
N CYS A 49 -12.03 -3.88 1.26
CA CYS A 49 -10.78 -4.66 1.36
C CYS A 49 -11.05 -6.05 1.91
N ALA A 50 -10.72 -7.10 1.17
CA ALA A 50 -10.90 -8.49 1.60
C ALA A 50 -10.20 -8.76 2.95
N THR A 51 -8.94 -8.34 3.10
CA THR A 51 -8.21 -8.49 4.37
C THR A 51 -8.90 -7.76 5.54
N GLY A 52 -9.49 -6.58 5.26
CA GLY A 52 -10.22 -5.81 6.28
C GLY A 52 -11.46 -6.50 6.79
N GLN A 53 -12.08 -7.35 5.99
CA GLN A 53 -13.27 -8.13 6.35
C GLN A 53 -12.94 -9.39 7.17
N LEU A 54 -11.70 -9.88 7.09
CA LEU A 54 -11.25 -11.03 7.89
C LEU A 54 -11.09 -10.71 9.38
N GLY A 55 -10.97 -9.41 9.74
CA GLY A 55 -10.56 -9.01 11.07
C GLY A 55 -9.06 -9.26 11.31
N LEU A 56 -8.60 -8.92 12.51
CA LEU A 56 -7.21 -9.11 12.95
C LEU A 56 -7.10 -10.40 13.78
N THR A 57 -6.28 -11.32 13.31
CA THR A 57 -5.91 -12.50 14.11
C THR A 57 -4.75 -12.15 15.04
N ARG A 58 -3.62 -11.66 14.48
CA ARG A 58 -2.45 -11.26 15.27
C ARG A 58 -1.47 -10.38 14.49
N ASN A 59 -0.59 -9.74 15.20
CA ASN A 59 0.60 -9.11 14.60
C ASN A 59 1.61 -10.18 14.17
N MET A 60 2.33 -9.89 13.10
CA MET A 60 3.48 -10.69 12.69
C MET A 60 4.74 -10.22 13.45
N SER A 61 5.62 -11.15 13.77
CA SER A 61 6.96 -10.81 14.26
C SER A 61 7.81 -10.19 13.15
N ALA A 62 8.88 -9.49 13.53
CA ALA A 62 9.84 -8.95 12.56
C ALA A 62 10.46 -10.07 11.69
N GLY A 63 10.75 -11.22 12.29
CA GLY A 63 11.26 -12.39 11.56
C GLY A 63 10.29 -12.90 10.50
N GLU A 64 8.98 -12.98 10.81
CA GLU A 64 7.97 -13.39 9.84
C GLU A 64 7.82 -12.39 8.68
N ILE A 65 7.97 -11.09 8.96
CA ILE A 65 7.95 -10.05 7.94
C ILE A 65 9.17 -10.19 7.01
N VAL A 66 10.36 -10.33 7.60
CA VAL A 66 11.63 -10.48 6.87
C VAL A 66 11.68 -11.78 6.07
N GLU A 67 11.06 -12.85 6.58
CA GLU A 67 10.99 -14.15 5.89
C GLU A 67 10.32 -14.04 4.51
N GLN A 68 9.30 -13.21 4.35
CA GLN A 68 8.68 -12.95 3.04
C GLN A 68 9.72 -12.42 2.04
N VAL A 69 10.60 -11.51 2.51
CA VAL A 69 11.67 -10.92 1.69
C VAL A 69 12.73 -11.97 1.36
N ARG A 70 13.13 -12.81 2.35
CA ARG A 70 14.13 -13.87 2.16
C ARG A 70 13.69 -14.86 1.08
N VAL A 71 12.43 -15.28 1.13
CA VAL A 71 11.87 -16.23 0.17
C VAL A 71 11.81 -15.65 -1.23
N ALA A 72 11.28 -14.42 -1.36
CA ALA A 72 11.21 -13.76 -2.65
C ALA A 72 12.61 -13.48 -3.24
N ALA A 73 13.56 -13.06 -2.40
CA ALA A 73 14.95 -12.84 -2.83
C ALA A 73 15.63 -14.14 -3.29
N LYS A 74 15.35 -15.28 -2.58
CA LYS A 74 15.83 -16.59 -3.01
C LYS A 74 15.24 -17.00 -4.35
N ALA A 75 13.93 -16.96 -4.50
CA ALA A 75 13.23 -17.32 -5.74
C ALA A 75 13.71 -16.48 -6.94
N MET A 76 13.96 -15.18 -6.71
CA MET A 76 14.51 -14.29 -7.73
C MET A 76 15.95 -14.67 -8.12
N ARG A 77 16.80 -14.96 -7.15
CA ARG A 77 18.20 -15.35 -7.40
C ARG A 77 18.27 -16.67 -8.17
N ASP A 78 17.47 -17.63 -7.75
CA ASP A 78 17.50 -19.00 -8.29
C ASP A 78 16.74 -19.10 -9.64
N GLY A 79 16.11 -18.00 -10.11
CA GLY A 79 15.41 -17.96 -11.38
C GLY A 79 14.07 -18.69 -11.41
N GLU A 80 13.51 -18.98 -10.24
CA GLU A 80 12.24 -19.70 -10.07
C GLU A 80 11.01 -18.85 -10.47
N VAL A 81 11.22 -17.55 -10.76
CA VAL A 81 10.16 -16.62 -11.14
C VAL A 81 10.19 -16.30 -12.64
N ALA A 82 9.03 -15.99 -13.20
CA ALA A 82 8.93 -15.64 -14.61
C ALA A 82 9.88 -14.47 -14.97
N GLY A 83 10.62 -14.63 -16.06
CA GLY A 83 11.65 -13.68 -16.51
C GLY A 83 13.06 -13.98 -16.00
N GLY A 84 13.30 -15.16 -15.37
CA GLY A 84 14.60 -15.66 -14.97
C GLY A 84 15.17 -15.01 -13.70
N SER A 85 16.46 -15.25 -13.45
CA SER A 85 17.15 -14.71 -12.28
C SER A 85 17.18 -13.18 -12.26
N GLY A 86 17.25 -12.61 -11.05
CA GLY A 86 17.26 -11.17 -10.87
C GLY A 86 17.41 -10.78 -9.41
N ARG A 87 17.28 -9.48 -9.14
CA ARG A 87 17.41 -8.92 -7.79
C ARG A 87 16.11 -8.24 -7.35
N LEU A 88 15.72 -8.47 -6.10
CA LEU A 88 14.67 -7.71 -5.45
C LEU A 88 15.18 -6.29 -5.15
N SER A 89 14.44 -5.27 -5.59
CA SER A 89 14.88 -3.88 -5.50
C SER A 89 13.99 -3.00 -4.61
N ASN A 90 12.71 -3.33 -4.49
CA ASN A 90 11.72 -2.51 -3.81
C ASN A 90 10.82 -3.37 -2.91
N ILE A 91 10.46 -2.81 -1.75
CA ILE A 91 9.50 -3.41 -0.81
C ILE A 91 8.36 -2.45 -0.59
N VAL A 92 7.12 -2.95 -0.57
CA VAL A 92 5.94 -2.16 -0.18
C VAL A 92 5.13 -2.92 0.87
N PHE A 93 4.88 -2.29 2.01
CA PHE A 93 4.00 -2.80 3.05
C PHE A 93 2.55 -2.44 2.70
N MET A 94 2.02 -3.10 1.67
CA MET A 94 0.67 -2.91 1.13
C MET A 94 -0.08 -4.24 1.00
N GLY A 95 0.42 -5.29 1.66
CA GLY A 95 -0.23 -6.58 1.80
C GLY A 95 -1.25 -6.59 2.94
N MET A 96 -1.35 -7.71 3.64
CA MET A 96 -2.30 -7.87 4.75
C MET A 96 -1.84 -7.10 5.98
N GLY A 97 -2.77 -6.38 6.60
CA GLY A 97 -2.56 -5.67 7.87
C GLY A 97 -2.28 -4.18 7.74
N GLU A 98 -2.36 -3.50 8.88
CA GLU A 98 -1.99 -2.09 9.06
C GLU A 98 -0.58 -2.02 9.67
N PRO A 99 0.43 -1.56 8.93
CA PRO A 99 1.81 -1.53 9.42
C PRO A 99 2.00 -0.72 10.70
N MET A 100 1.28 0.41 10.85
CA MET A 100 1.36 1.24 12.05
C MET A 100 0.70 0.57 13.27
N GLY A 101 -0.19 -0.41 13.05
CA GLY A 101 -0.75 -1.27 14.11
C GLY A 101 0.26 -2.31 14.62
N ASN A 102 1.29 -2.61 13.83
CA ASN A 102 2.41 -3.49 14.20
C ASN A 102 3.76 -2.75 14.15
N TYR A 103 3.78 -1.52 14.60
CA TYR A 103 4.87 -0.56 14.39
C TYR A 103 6.25 -1.11 14.75
N LYS A 104 6.41 -1.70 15.94
CA LYS A 104 7.72 -2.19 16.43
C LYS A 104 8.32 -3.26 15.51
N SER A 105 7.51 -4.25 15.12
CA SER A 105 7.97 -5.34 14.24
C SER A 105 8.24 -4.83 12.83
N VAL A 106 7.40 -3.93 12.31
CA VAL A 106 7.59 -3.31 11.00
C VAL A 106 8.88 -2.49 10.96
N LEU A 107 9.13 -1.65 11.96
CA LEU A 107 10.34 -0.85 12.04
C LEU A 107 11.61 -1.73 12.13
N SER A 108 11.57 -2.77 12.97
CA SER A 108 12.65 -3.75 13.07
C SER A 108 12.92 -4.44 11.73
N ALA A 109 11.86 -4.87 11.03
CA ALA A 109 11.97 -5.48 9.71
C ALA A 109 12.55 -4.49 8.67
N VAL A 110 12.11 -3.23 8.66
CA VAL A 110 12.66 -2.19 7.78
C VAL A 110 14.16 -2.02 7.99
N ARG A 111 14.61 -1.95 9.24
CA ARG A 111 16.04 -1.85 9.58
C ARG A 111 16.82 -3.06 9.09
N GLN A 112 16.33 -4.27 9.35
CA GLN A 112 16.99 -5.50 8.91
C GLN A 112 17.01 -5.62 7.37
N ILE A 113 15.90 -5.32 6.67
CA ILE A 113 15.84 -5.34 5.21
C ILE A 113 16.85 -4.38 4.60
N SER A 114 17.04 -3.21 5.21
CA SER A 114 17.95 -2.17 4.71
C SER A 114 19.39 -2.35 5.12
N SER A 115 19.69 -3.15 6.14
CA SER A 115 21.06 -3.47 6.53
C SER A 115 21.81 -4.18 5.41
N MET A 116 23.11 -4.00 5.36
CA MET A 116 23.97 -4.68 4.39
C MET A 116 24.09 -6.19 4.71
N PRO A 117 24.31 -7.03 3.70
CA PRO A 117 24.64 -8.44 3.94
C PRO A 117 25.91 -8.57 4.78
N PRO A 118 26.02 -9.59 5.68
CA PRO A 118 25.08 -10.69 5.83
C PRO A 118 23.87 -10.41 6.75
N GLU A 119 23.82 -9.29 7.48
CA GLU A 119 22.79 -8.97 8.47
C GLU A 119 21.43 -8.62 7.83
N GLY A 120 21.44 -8.20 6.56
CA GLY A 120 20.25 -7.80 5.83
C GLY A 120 20.33 -8.06 4.33
N PHE A 121 19.48 -7.36 3.57
CA PHE A 121 19.35 -7.55 2.12
C PHE A 121 19.98 -6.43 1.29
N GLY A 122 20.48 -5.36 1.91
CA GLY A 122 21.03 -4.20 1.23
C GLY A 122 20.00 -3.46 0.36
N ILE A 123 18.71 -3.58 0.69
CA ILE A 123 17.65 -2.83 0.01
C ILE A 123 17.52 -1.47 0.68
N SER A 124 17.93 -0.42 -0.02
CA SER A 124 17.88 0.94 0.53
C SER A 124 16.50 1.25 1.13
N ALA A 125 16.49 1.85 2.33
CA ALA A 125 15.25 2.32 2.95
C ALA A 125 14.45 3.29 2.05
N ARG A 126 15.12 4.00 1.12
CA ARG A 126 14.47 4.83 0.09
C ARG A 126 13.59 4.03 -0.88
N ASN A 127 13.83 2.74 -1.01
CA ASN A 127 13.08 1.81 -1.85
C ASN A 127 12.05 1.00 -1.05
N ILE A 128 11.87 1.31 0.23
CA ILE A 128 10.85 0.72 1.08
C ILE A 128 9.71 1.73 1.24
N THR A 129 8.48 1.29 0.96
CA THR A 129 7.27 2.07 1.19
C THR A 129 6.50 1.46 2.35
N VAL A 130 6.15 2.27 3.33
CA VAL A 130 5.27 1.89 4.44
C VAL A 130 3.94 2.59 4.24
N SER A 131 2.85 1.81 4.10
CA SER A 131 1.52 2.37 3.97
C SER A 131 0.78 2.41 5.31
N THR A 132 -0.21 3.27 5.41
CA THR A 132 -1.10 3.35 6.57
C THR A 132 -2.44 3.94 6.17
N VAL A 133 -3.51 3.50 6.80
CA VAL A 133 -4.83 4.16 6.70
C VAL A 133 -4.89 5.49 7.46
N GLY A 134 -3.80 5.92 8.07
CA GLY A 134 -3.73 7.18 8.81
C GLY A 134 -3.73 7.00 10.32
N VAL A 135 -3.00 6.03 10.84
CA VAL A 135 -2.73 5.90 12.28
C VAL A 135 -1.74 7.00 12.69
N VAL A 136 -2.28 8.18 13.02
CA VAL A 136 -1.52 9.42 13.27
C VAL A 136 -0.34 9.24 14.23
N PRO A 137 -0.47 8.59 15.41
CA PRO A 137 0.67 8.38 16.30
C PRO A 137 1.81 7.57 15.67
N GLY A 138 1.47 6.61 14.79
CA GLY A 138 2.46 5.82 14.05
C GLY A 138 3.22 6.66 13.01
N ILE A 139 2.52 7.53 12.28
CA ILE A 139 3.12 8.44 11.31
C ILE A 139 4.11 9.39 12.00
N ARG A 140 3.71 10.00 13.12
CA ARG A 140 4.58 10.92 13.90
C ARG A 140 5.83 10.21 14.41
N LYS A 141 5.70 9.01 14.98
CA LYS A 141 6.86 8.21 15.40
C LYS A 141 7.79 7.90 14.22
N LEU A 142 7.23 7.55 13.06
CA LEU A 142 8.05 7.27 11.88
C LEU A 142 8.83 8.51 11.41
N ALA A 143 8.29 9.71 11.58
CA ALA A 143 8.97 10.97 11.28
C ALA A 143 10.20 11.19 12.18
N GLU A 144 10.14 10.75 13.44
CA GLU A 144 11.22 10.87 14.44
C GLU A 144 12.35 9.86 14.23
N GLU A 145 12.08 8.73 13.54
CA GLU A 145 13.08 7.65 13.36
C GLU A 145 14.25 8.01 12.42
N GLY A 146 14.12 9.05 11.62
CA GLY A 146 15.17 9.47 10.67
C GLY A 146 15.44 8.46 9.53
N ILE A 147 14.60 7.43 9.38
CA ILE A 147 14.74 6.42 8.33
C ILE A 147 14.02 6.90 7.07
N PRO A 148 14.70 7.03 5.92
CA PRO A 148 14.15 7.67 4.73
C PRO A 148 13.24 6.73 3.91
N VAL A 149 12.30 6.02 4.54
CA VAL A 149 11.30 5.24 3.83
C VAL A 149 10.33 6.17 3.08
N ARG A 150 9.52 5.64 2.18
CA ARG A 150 8.40 6.37 1.60
C ARG A 150 7.17 6.11 2.44
N LEU A 151 6.51 7.17 2.89
CA LEU A 151 5.19 7.06 3.51
C LEU A 151 4.12 7.02 2.41
N ALA A 152 3.17 6.09 2.51
CA ALA A 152 1.97 6.05 1.70
C ALA A 152 0.75 6.13 2.62
N VAL A 153 -0.14 7.09 2.37
CA VAL A 153 -1.37 7.28 3.14
C VAL A 153 -2.57 6.83 2.31
N SER A 154 -3.24 5.80 2.78
CA SER A 154 -4.49 5.28 2.22
C SER A 154 -5.64 6.22 2.62
N LEU A 155 -5.83 7.28 1.82
CA LEU A 155 -6.82 8.33 2.13
C LEU A 155 -8.23 7.94 1.67
N HIS A 156 -8.38 7.54 0.41
CA HIS A 156 -9.56 7.00 -0.27
C HIS A 156 -10.79 7.93 -0.33
N ALA A 157 -10.82 9.01 0.44
CA ALA A 157 -11.88 10.02 0.38
C ALA A 157 -11.33 11.41 0.75
N PRO A 158 -11.86 12.48 0.14
CA PRO A 158 -11.40 13.85 0.42
C PRO A 158 -12.16 14.52 1.57
N SER A 159 -13.30 13.96 2.02
CA SER A 159 -14.11 14.46 3.13
C SER A 159 -14.23 13.45 4.25
N ASP A 160 -14.52 13.90 5.47
CA ASP A 160 -14.65 13.03 6.63
C ASP A 160 -15.92 12.20 6.55
N GLU A 161 -17.02 12.74 6.05
CA GLU A 161 -18.30 12.05 5.91
C GLU A 161 -18.14 10.80 5.03
N LEU A 162 -17.53 10.96 3.86
CA LEU A 162 -17.28 9.83 2.95
C LEU A 162 -16.22 8.88 3.50
N ARG A 163 -15.20 9.45 4.16
CA ARG A 163 -14.11 8.63 4.71
C ARG A 163 -14.55 7.78 5.90
N ASP A 164 -15.52 8.23 6.69
CA ASP A 164 -16.11 7.45 7.79
C ASP A 164 -16.77 6.15 7.30
N GLU A 165 -17.31 6.18 6.07
CA GLU A 165 -17.91 4.99 5.44
C GLU A 165 -16.86 4.04 4.86
N LEU A 166 -15.81 4.59 4.25
CA LEU A 166 -14.80 3.80 3.52
C LEU A 166 -13.64 3.35 4.42
N VAL A 167 -13.27 4.15 5.41
CA VAL A 167 -12.12 3.92 6.29
C VAL A 167 -12.53 4.16 7.74
N PRO A 168 -13.02 3.16 8.49
CA PRO A 168 -13.56 3.33 9.85
C PRO A 168 -12.59 3.99 10.84
N MET A 169 -11.27 3.91 10.58
CA MET A 169 -10.23 4.60 11.35
C MET A 169 -10.39 6.13 11.34
N ASN A 170 -11.11 6.70 10.36
CA ASN A 170 -11.37 8.13 10.28
C ASN A 170 -12.12 8.68 11.50
N LYS A 171 -13.00 7.87 12.11
CA LYS A 171 -13.69 8.22 13.37
C LYS A 171 -12.74 8.51 14.53
N ARG A 172 -11.51 7.96 14.45
CA ARG A 172 -10.46 8.18 15.45
C ARG A 172 -9.48 9.27 15.03
N PHE A 173 -9.14 9.33 13.76
CA PHE A 173 -8.21 10.30 13.17
C PHE A 173 -8.81 10.81 11.87
N ASN A 174 -9.39 12.01 11.90
CA ASN A 174 -10.05 12.62 10.77
C ASN A 174 -9.08 13.00 9.65
N THR A 175 -9.62 13.31 8.48
CA THR A 175 -8.84 13.64 7.27
C THR A 175 -7.79 14.73 7.55
N LYS A 176 -8.16 15.78 8.30
CA LYS A 176 -7.22 16.86 8.62
C LYS A 176 -6.05 16.37 9.45
N GLN A 177 -6.30 15.62 10.52
CA GLN A 177 -5.25 15.08 11.39
C GLN A 177 -4.30 14.16 10.65
N VAL A 178 -4.83 13.35 9.72
CA VAL A 178 -4.03 12.45 8.89
C VAL A 178 -3.14 13.22 7.93
N LEU A 179 -3.69 14.25 7.26
CA LEU A 179 -2.92 15.08 6.34
C LEU A 179 -1.89 15.95 7.07
N ASP A 180 -2.22 16.50 8.24
CA ASP A 180 -1.26 17.21 9.09
C ASP A 180 -0.06 16.31 9.42
N ALA A 181 -0.30 15.09 9.91
CA ALA A 181 0.77 14.16 10.25
C ALA A 181 1.59 13.71 9.03
N ALA A 182 0.94 13.53 7.89
CA ALA A 182 1.61 13.20 6.63
C ALA A 182 2.52 14.34 6.15
N HIS A 183 2.06 15.58 6.28
CA HIS A 183 2.86 16.75 5.95
C HIS A 183 4.02 16.95 6.93
N ASP A 184 3.79 16.75 8.24
CA ASP A 184 4.88 16.75 9.24
C ASP A 184 5.96 15.71 8.88
N TYR A 185 5.55 14.51 8.45
CA TYR A 185 6.47 13.48 7.93
C TYR A 185 7.28 13.98 6.73
N TYR A 186 6.64 14.66 5.77
CA TYR A 186 7.34 15.25 4.63
C TYR A 186 8.37 16.28 5.07
N LEU A 187 8.00 17.17 6.01
CA LEU A 187 8.92 18.21 6.52
C LEU A 187 10.14 17.61 7.22
N ALA A 188 9.94 16.53 7.98
CA ALA A 188 11.03 15.84 8.67
C ALA A 188 11.92 15.02 7.74
N SER A 189 11.31 14.21 6.86
CA SER A 189 12.03 13.26 6.01
C SER A 189 12.52 13.82 4.68
N LYS A 190 11.98 14.96 4.25
CA LYS A 190 12.12 15.53 2.90
C LYS A 190 11.73 14.54 1.79
N ARG A 191 10.84 13.61 2.12
CA ARG A 191 10.35 12.56 1.21
C ARG A 191 8.91 12.82 0.86
N ARG A 192 8.61 13.02 -0.43
CA ARG A 192 7.24 13.16 -0.94
C ARG A 192 6.36 12.00 -0.45
N VAL A 193 5.20 12.33 0.12
CA VAL A 193 4.22 11.36 0.59
C VAL A 193 3.38 10.87 -0.58
N SER A 194 3.05 9.58 -0.60
CA SER A 194 2.12 9.00 -1.56
C SER A 194 0.72 8.98 -0.96
N ILE A 195 -0.26 9.57 -1.66
CA ILE A 195 -1.67 9.54 -1.28
C ILE A 195 -2.36 8.48 -2.13
N GLU A 196 -2.65 7.34 -1.54
CA GLU A 196 -3.35 6.24 -2.20
C GLU A 196 -4.86 6.51 -2.19
N TYR A 197 -5.50 6.40 -3.35
CA TYR A 197 -6.90 6.74 -3.53
C TYR A 197 -7.59 5.70 -4.40
N ALA A 198 -8.27 4.73 -3.79
CA ALA A 198 -9.05 3.74 -4.50
C ALA A 198 -10.27 4.41 -5.14
N LEU A 199 -10.35 4.41 -6.47
CA LEU A 199 -11.44 5.00 -7.23
C LEU A 199 -12.61 4.00 -7.33
N MET A 200 -13.75 4.40 -6.79
CA MET A 200 -14.99 3.62 -6.70
C MET A 200 -16.09 4.32 -7.47
N ARG A 201 -16.69 3.63 -8.44
CA ARG A 201 -17.72 4.17 -9.33
C ARG A 201 -18.88 4.80 -8.56
N GLY A 202 -19.15 6.08 -8.82
CA GLY A 202 -20.26 6.82 -8.24
C GLY A 202 -20.15 7.10 -6.73
N ILE A 203 -19.02 6.77 -6.11
CA ILE A 203 -18.81 6.92 -4.66
C ILE A 203 -17.81 8.05 -4.37
N ASN A 204 -16.60 7.96 -4.92
CA ASN A 204 -15.51 8.90 -4.64
C ASN A 204 -14.75 9.36 -5.89
N ASP A 205 -15.22 9.00 -7.08
CA ASP A 205 -14.59 9.24 -8.38
C ASP A 205 -15.14 10.48 -9.13
N GLN A 206 -16.07 11.22 -8.51
CA GLN A 206 -16.70 12.37 -9.13
C GLN A 206 -15.80 13.61 -9.14
N ALA A 207 -16.08 14.56 -10.05
CA ALA A 207 -15.28 15.77 -10.21
C ALA A 207 -15.16 16.62 -8.93
N GLU A 208 -16.23 16.68 -8.13
CA GLU A 208 -16.21 17.37 -6.83
C GLU A 208 -15.23 16.75 -5.84
N HIS A 209 -15.09 15.42 -5.85
CA HIS A 209 -14.12 14.73 -4.99
C HIS A 209 -12.68 15.07 -5.39
N ALA A 210 -12.38 15.10 -6.70
CA ALA A 210 -11.06 15.51 -7.20
C ALA A 210 -10.73 16.95 -6.82
N LYS A 211 -11.70 17.87 -6.99
CA LYS A 211 -11.55 19.30 -6.63
C LYS A 211 -11.30 19.47 -5.13
N LEU A 212 -12.07 18.77 -4.30
CA LEU A 212 -11.92 18.83 -2.84
C LEU A 212 -10.57 18.24 -2.40
N LEU A 213 -10.14 17.12 -2.99
CA LEU A 213 -8.83 16.52 -2.72
C LEU A 213 -7.71 17.50 -3.07
N ALA A 214 -7.76 18.10 -4.27
CA ALA A 214 -6.78 19.10 -4.69
C ALA A 214 -6.72 20.29 -3.72
N LYS A 215 -7.89 20.83 -3.34
CA LYS A 215 -7.98 21.94 -2.37
C LYS A 215 -7.32 21.59 -1.03
N ARG A 216 -7.57 20.37 -0.52
CA ARG A 216 -6.99 19.92 0.76
C ARG A 216 -5.48 19.75 0.67
N LEU A 217 -4.97 19.20 -0.43
CA LEU A 217 -3.52 18.99 -0.60
C LEU A 217 -2.79 20.32 -0.81
N ASN A 218 -3.32 21.23 -1.61
CA ASN A 218 -2.73 22.56 -1.86
C ASN A 218 -2.71 23.46 -0.62
N HIS A 219 -3.52 23.15 0.40
CA HIS A 219 -3.47 23.85 1.69
C HIS A 219 -2.10 23.74 2.37
N TYR A 220 -1.35 22.67 2.12
CA TYR A 220 -0.02 22.42 2.69
C TYR A 220 1.14 22.87 1.78
N GLY A 221 0.85 23.49 0.64
CA GLY A 221 1.84 23.89 -0.36
C GLY A 221 2.09 22.85 -1.44
N ASP A 222 3.06 23.13 -2.29
CA ASP A 222 3.31 22.35 -3.50
C ASP A 222 4.27 21.17 -3.25
N ASP A 223 4.20 20.18 -4.15
CA ASP A 223 5.17 19.07 -4.28
C ASP A 223 5.40 18.16 -3.06
N TRP A 224 4.68 18.33 -1.96
CA TRP A 224 4.83 17.48 -0.77
C TRP A 224 4.18 16.11 -0.92
N ALA A 225 3.17 15.99 -1.78
CA ALA A 225 2.40 14.79 -1.99
C ALA A 225 2.33 14.40 -3.47
N HIS A 226 2.15 13.11 -3.71
CA HIS A 226 1.84 12.52 -5.00
C HIS A 226 0.59 11.67 -4.86
N VAL A 227 -0.43 11.91 -5.66
CA VAL A 227 -1.66 11.13 -5.63
C VAL A 227 -1.54 9.91 -6.54
N ASN A 228 -1.84 8.73 -6.01
CA ASN A 228 -1.98 7.47 -6.74
C ASN A 228 -3.45 7.05 -6.79
N PRO A 229 -4.24 7.50 -7.77
CA PRO A 229 -5.55 6.92 -8.01
C PRO A 229 -5.40 5.46 -8.44
N ILE A 230 -6.19 4.59 -7.84
CA ILE A 230 -6.15 3.14 -8.06
C ILE A 230 -7.55 2.71 -8.44
N PRO A 231 -7.82 2.25 -9.68
CA PRO A 231 -9.10 1.62 -9.99
C PRO A 231 -9.40 0.51 -8.99
N LEU A 232 -10.58 0.52 -8.39
CA LEU A 232 -10.92 -0.47 -7.36
C LEU A 232 -10.80 -1.89 -7.93
N ASN A 233 -10.12 -2.75 -7.20
CA ASN A 233 -10.15 -4.18 -7.52
C ASN A 233 -11.36 -4.78 -6.82
N PRO A 234 -12.33 -5.34 -7.57
CA PRO A 234 -13.50 -5.95 -6.97
C PRO A 234 -13.10 -7.14 -6.10
N ILE A 235 -13.80 -7.31 -5.00
CA ILE A 235 -13.71 -8.48 -4.12
C ILE A 235 -15.06 -9.20 -4.12
N GLU A 236 -15.04 -10.49 -3.83
CA GLU A 236 -16.25 -11.30 -3.78
C GLU A 236 -17.27 -10.68 -2.80
N GLY A 237 -18.53 -10.57 -3.22
CA GLY A 237 -19.60 -9.98 -2.42
C GLY A 237 -19.57 -8.46 -2.27
N SER A 238 -18.61 -7.76 -2.88
CA SER A 238 -18.53 -6.30 -2.82
C SER A 238 -19.61 -5.63 -3.64
N LYS A 239 -20.27 -4.62 -3.05
CA LYS A 239 -21.17 -3.71 -3.76
C LYS A 239 -20.46 -2.62 -4.56
N TRP A 240 -19.18 -2.43 -4.33
CA TRP A 240 -18.38 -1.39 -5.02
C TRP A 240 -17.72 -1.94 -6.27
N THR A 241 -17.66 -1.11 -7.29
CA THR A 241 -17.04 -1.43 -8.59
C THR A 241 -16.00 -0.38 -8.96
N ALA A 242 -15.09 -0.74 -9.87
CA ALA A 242 -14.11 0.18 -10.40
C ALA A 242 -14.78 1.36 -11.12
N SER A 243 -14.13 2.52 -11.05
CA SER A 243 -14.48 3.69 -11.87
C SER A 243 -14.43 3.37 -13.35
N LYS A 244 -15.15 4.16 -14.13
CA LYS A 244 -15.04 4.09 -15.59
C LYS A 244 -13.78 4.82 -16.04
N PRO A 245 -13.16 4.39 -17.15
CA PRO A 245 -11.94 5.05 -17.69
C PRO A 245 -12.13 6.55 -17.98
N GLU A 246 -13.33 6.97 -18.33
CA GLU A 246 -13.65 8.39 -18.54
C GLU A 246 -13.61 9.20 -17.24
N ASP A 247 -14.14 8.64 -16.14
CA ASP A 247 -14.15 9.27 -14.82
C ASP A 247 -12.73 9.31 -14.23
N GLU A 248 -11.95 8.25 -14.41
CA GLU A 248 -10.53 8.20 -14.03
C GLU A 248 -9.71 9.29 -14.72
N ARG A 249 -9.87 9.46 -16.03
CA ARG A 249 -9.20 10.51 -16.80
C ARG A 249 -9.59 11.89 -16.31
N ARG A 250 -10.90 12.12 -16.14
CA ARG A 250 -11.42 13.41 -15.63
C ARG A 250 -10.90 13.73 -14.23
N PHE A 251 -10.84 12.73 -13.35
CA PHE A 251 -10.30 12.86 -12.00
C PHE A 251 -8.84 13.30 -12.04
N LEU A 252 -8.01 12.65 -12.87
CA LEU A 252 -6.60 13.00 -13.09
C LEU A 252 -6.43 14.41 -13.67
N GLU A 253 -7.21 14.76 -14.70
CA GLU A 253 -7.16 16.08 -15.32
C GLU A 253 -7.44 17.20 -14.31
N ILE A 254 -8.42 17.01 -13.42
CA ILE A 254 -8.74 17.99 -12.36
C ILE A 254 -7.58 18.14 -11.39
N LEU A 255 -6.94 17.04 -10.96
CA LEU A 255 -5.78 17.10 -10.08
C LEU A 255 -4.59 17.80 -10.76
N HIS A 256 -4.29 17.46 -12.02
CA HIS A 256 -3.19 18.07 -12.76
C HIS A 256 -3.43 19.57 -13.00
N ASN A 257 -4.65 19.98 -13.37
CA ASN A 257 -5.02 21.38 -13.55
C ASN A 257 -4.93 22.20 -12.25
N ALA A 258 -5.03 21.51 -11.10
CA ALA A 258 -4.82 22.10 -9.78
C ALA A 258 -3.35 22.06 -9.31
N GLY A 259 -2.40 21.66 -10.17
CA GLY A 259 -0.98 21.55 -9.83
C GLY A 259 -0.59 20.29 -9.04
N ILE A 260 -1.52 19.37 -8.79
CA ILE A 260 -1.23 18.14 -8.06
C ILE A 260 -0.61 17.09 -8.98
N THR A 261 0.56 16.59 -8.62
CA THR A 261 1.16 15.44 -9.31
C THR A 261 0.34 14.18 -9.01
N ALA A 262 -0.23 13.57 -10.04
CA ALA A 262 -1.02 12.35 -9.91
C ALA A 262 -0.67 11.34 -11.02
N THR A 263 -0.73 10.04 -10.71
CA THR A 263 -0.50 8.97 -11.68
C THR A 263 -1.48 7.84 -11.44
N LEU A 264 -2.31 7.51 -12.43
CA LEU A 264 -3.19 6.35 -12.34
C LEU A 264 -2.35 5.08 -12.21
N ARG A 265 -2.65 4.28 -11.20
CA ARG A 265 -1.95 3.03 -10.99
C ARG A 265 -2.45 1.99 -11.98
N ASP A 266 -1.53 1.42 -12.75
CA ASP A 266 -1.82 0.26 -13.57
C ASP A 266 -2.12 -0.94 -12.66
N THR A 267 -3.39 -1.33 -12.60
CA THR A 267 -3.86 -2.46 -11.79
C THR A 267 -3.49 -3.76 -12.47
N ARG A 268 -2.54 -4.47 -11.88
CA ARG A 268 -2.08 -5.76 -12.37
C ARG A 268 -2.37 -6.84 -11.34
N GLY A 269 -2.70 -8.05 -11.81
CA GLY A 269 -2.92 -9.22 -10.97
C GLY A 269 -4.35 -9.38 -10.46
N GLN A 270 -5.32 -8.77 -11.12
CA GLN A 270 -6.73 -9.05 -10.87
C GLN A 270 -7.08 -10.51 -11.21
N ASP A 271 -6.44 -11.06 -12.22
CA ASP A 271 -6.61 -12.44 -12.68
C ASP A 271 -6.04 -13.52 -11.74
N ILE A 272 -5.27 -13.11 -10.72
CA ILE A 272 -4.74 -13.98 -9.65
C ILE A 272 -5.16 -13.50 -8.26
N ASP A 273 -6.15 -12.59 -8.15
CA ASP A 273 -6.58 -11.92 -6.90
C ASP A 273 -5.44 -11.36 -6.05
N GLY A 274 -4.32 -11.04 -6.68
CA GLY A 274 -3.13 -10.50 -6.05
C GLY A 274 -3.03 -8.98 -6.11
N ALA A 275 -4.12 -8.29 -6.47
CA ALA A 275 -4.14 -6.82 -6.51
C ALA A 275 -4.44 -6.23 -5.12
N CYS A 276 -4.19 -4.91 -4.97
CA CYS A 276 -4.45 -4.24 -3.71
C CYS A 276 -5.91 -4.41 -3.26
N GLY A 277 -6.12 -4.80 -2.00
CA GLY A 277 -7.43 -5.04 -1.42
C GLY A 277 -7.98 -6.45 -1.61
N GLN A 278 -7.37 -7.31 -2.45
CA GLN A 278 -7.88 -8.64 -2.78
C GLN A 278 -7.29 -9.77 -1.92
N LEU A 279 -6.22 -9.53 -1.17
CA LEU A 279 -5.57 -10.56 -0.37
C LEU A 279 -6.50 -11.06 0.74
N ALA A 280 -6.85 -12.33 0.70
CA ALA A 280 -7.83 -12.94 1.59
C ALA A 280 -7.30 -14.17 2.36
N ALA A 281 -6.04 -14.56 2.14
CA ALA A 281 -5.41 -15.74 2.75
C ALA A 281 -6.28 -17.02 2.61
N LYS A 282 -6.91 -17.16 1.43
CA LYS A 282 -7.65 -18.38 1.10
C LYS A 282 -6.70 -19.40 0.52
N GLU A 283 -6.81 -20.67 0.94
CA GLU A 283 -6.23 -21.79 0.17
C GLU A 283 -6.87 -21.76 -1.21
N ARG A 284 -6.03 -21.84 -2.23
CA ARG A 284 -6.46 -21.96 -3.63
C ARG A 284 -6.03 -23.31 -4.13
N ASP A 285 -7.00 -24.07 -4.58
CA ASP A 285 -6.85 -25.37 -5.26
C ASP A 285 -6.04 -25.25 -6.55
#